data_aaacaa5a5ce06b26d8d9f0c52f983b32
#
_entry.id   aaacaa5a5ce06b26d8d9f0c52f983b32
#
_cell.length_a   1.000
_cell.length_b   1.000
_cell.length_c   1.000
_cell.angle_alpha   90.00
_cell.angle_beta   90.00
_cell.angle_gamma   90.00
#
_symmetry.space_group_name_H-M   'P 1'
#
loop_
_entity.id
_entity.type
_entity.pdbx_description
1 polymer ?
#
loop_
_entity_poly.entity_id
_entity_poly.type
_entity_poly.pdbx_seq_one_letter_code
_entity_poly.pdbx_strand_id
1 'polypeptide(L)'
;MTYQHILVAIDLTDECHPVVARAQALATASNANLALVHVIEPMAMAFGGDVPMDLSMLQQQQFDQARERIAGFADSYPGLGAEQQHLAYGQPRQEVHRLAKENNCDLIVVGSHGRHGLALLLGSTANDILHGAPCDVLAVR
;
A
#
# COMPACT_ATOMS: atom_id res chain seq x y z
N MET A 1 20.85 -13.71 -0.64
CA MET A 1 20.38 -12.50 -1.28
C MET A 1 19.54 -11.71 -0.34
N THR A 2 19.86 -10.44 -0.18
CA THR A 2 19.15 -9.60 0.78
C THR A 2 18.50 -8.43 0.08
N TYR A 3 17.35 -8.03 0.56
CA TYR A 3 16.68 -6.85 0.07
C TYR A 3 17.22 -5.60 0.77
N GLN A 4 17.11 -4.46 0.13
CA GLN A 4 17.57 -3.19 0.70
C GLN A 4 16.43 -2.21 0.96
N HIS A 5 15.41 -2.21 0.13
CA HIS A 5 14.28 -1.30 0.30
C HIS A 5 12.99 -2.06 0.00
N ILE A 6 12.16 -2.20 1.02
CA ILE A 6 10.92 -2.97 0.94
C ILE A 6 9.73 -2.02 1.05
N LEU A 7 8.79 -2.13 0.12
CA LEU A 7 7.57 -1.34 0.12
C LEU A 7 6.37 -2.26 0.37
N VAL A 8 5.55 -1.95 1.37
CA VAL A 8 4.37 -2.74 1.69
C VAL A 8 3.14 -1.96 1.28
N ALA A 9 2.33 -2.55 0.42
CA ALA A 9 1.06 -1.95 0.01
C ALA A 9 -0.04 -2.45 0.95
N ILE A 10 -0.72 -1.52 1.61
CA ILE A 10 -1.74 -1.86 2.61
C ILE A 10 -3.08 -1.22 2.29
N ASP A 11 -4.17 -1.85 2.77
CA ASP A 11 -5.50 -1.32 2.58
C ASP A 11 -6.07 -0.74 3.87
N LEU A 12 -5.27 -0.61 4.90
CA LEU A 12 -5.62 -0.03 6.19
C LEU A 12 -6.68 -0.83 6.96
N THR A 13 -6.85 -2.11 6.63
CA THR A 13 -7.70 -2.99 7.42
C THR A 13 -6.84 -3.78 8.40
N ASP A 14 -7.48 -4.40 9.37
CA ASP A 14 -6.74 -5.22 10.36
C ASP A 14 -6.04 -6.39 9.69
N GLU A 15 -6.51 -6.82 8.53
CA GLU A 15 -5.88 -7.92 7.81
C GLU A 15 -4.49 -7.58 7.30
N CYS A 16 -4.13 -6.29 7.31
CA CYS A 16 -2.80 -5.89 6.91
C CYS A 16 -1.75 -6.16 7.98
N HIS A 17 -2.13 -6.32 9.23
CA HIS A 17 -1.13 -6.54 10.30
C HIS A 17 -0.21 -7.74 10.03
N PRO A 18 -0.72 -8.91 9.66
CA PRO A 18 0.19 -10.03 9.36
C PRO A 18 1.10 -9.75 8.17
N VAL A 19 0.61 -8.97 7.20
CA VAL A 19 1.39 -8.62 6.02
C VAL A 19 2.56 -7.72 6.40
N VAL A 20 2.29 -6.69 7.20
CA VAL A 20 3.34 -5.77 7.65
C VAL A 20 4.32 -6.48 8.58
N ALA A 21 3.82 -7.34 9.45
CA ALA A 21 4.68 -8.08 10.36
C ALA A 21 5.65 -8.98 9.58
N ARG A 22 5.17 -9.62 8.52
CA ARG A 22 6.04 -10.46 7.69
C ARG A 22 7.08 -9.61 6.97
N ALA A 23 6.67 -8.46 6.45
CA ALA A 23 7.60 -7.55 5.77
C ALA A 23 8.64 -7.01 6.75
N GLN A 24 8.23 -6.71 7.97
CA GLN A 24 9.16 -6.22 8.98
C GLN A 24 10.18 -7.28 9.35
N ALA A 25 9.76 -8.54 9.46
CA ALA A 25 10.68 -9.63 9.73
C ALA A 25 11.72 -9.77 8.61
N LEU A 26 11.28 -9.65 7.36
CA LEU A 26 12.21 -9.68 6.23
C LEU A 26 13.15 -8.49 6.24
N ALA A 27 12.64 -7.30 6.55
CA ALA A 27 13.48 -6.10 6.60
C ALA A 27 14.54 -6.22 7.69
N THR A 28 14.16 -6.75 8.85
CA THR A 28 15.11 -6.95 9.94
C THR A 28 16.18 -7.97 9.53
N ALA A 29 15.78 -9.07 8.96
CA ALA A 29 16.72 -10.12 8.54
C ALA A 29 17.68 -9.64 7.45
N SER A 30 17.22 -8.75 6.58
CA SER A 30 18.02 -8.23 5.48
C SER A 30 18.70 -6.91 5.79
N ASN A 31 18.43 -6.33 6.95
CA ASN A 31 18.87 -4.98 7.29
C ASN A 31 18.38 -3.98 6.23
N ALA A 32 17.13 -4.12 5.83
CA ALA A 32 16.54 -3.30 4.79
C ALA A 32 15.68 -2.19 5.36
N ASN A 33 15.47 -1.15 4.56
CA ASN A 33 14.52 -0.11 4.91
C ASN A 33 13.12 -0.60 4.56
N LEU A 34 12.14 -0.20 5.36
CA LEU A 34 10.75 -0.60 5.17
C LEU A 34 9.89 0.64 5.06
N ALA A 35 8.98 0.66 4.13
CA ALA A 35 8.02 1.74 3.95
C ALA A 35 6.64 1.17 3.66
N LEU A 36 5.61 1.93 4.02
CA LEU A 36 4.23 1.57 3.75
C LEU A 36 3.66 2.48 2.68
N VAL A 37 2.74 1.97 1.88
CA VAL A 37 1.97 2.79 0.97
C VAL A 37 0.50 2.37 1.03
N HIS A 38 -0.37 3.36 1.07
CA HIS A 38 -1.80 3.16 0.90
C HIS A 38 -2.24 4.01 -0.28
N VAL A 39 -2.96 3.42 -1.23
CA VAL A 39 -3.43 4.12 -2.41
C VAL A 39 -4.91 4.37 -2.26
N ILE A 40 -5.30 5.65 -2.35
CA ILE A 40 -6.68 6.06 -2.29
C ILE A 40 -7.21 6.08 -3.71
N GLU A 41 -8.25 5.30 -3.98
CA GLU A 41 -8.81 5.25 -5.32
C GLU A 41 -9.79 6.41 -5.53
N PRO A 42 -9.82 7.00 -6.73
CA PRO A 42 -10.69 8.15 -7.00
C PRO A 42 -12.16 7.84 -6.79
N MET A 43 -12.84 8.66 -6.00
CA MET A 43 -14.25 8.47 -5.77
C MET A 43 -15.10 8.81 -6.98
N ALA A 44 -14.61 9.65 -7.85
CA ALA A 44 -15.37 10.04 -9.03
C ALA A 44 -15.82 8.86 -9.86
N MET A 45 -15.04 7.79 -9.84
CA MET A 45 -15.42 6.60 -10.59
C MET A 45 -16.62 5.90 -9.99
N ALA A 46 -16.82 6.03 -8.70
CA ALA A 46 -17.95 5.39 -8.03
C ALA A 46 -19.27 6.08 -8.36
N PHE A 47 -19.21 7.33 -8.78
CA PHE A 47 -20.41 8.08 -9.07
C PHE A 47 -20.63 8.28 -10.57
N GLY A 48 -19.92 7.60 -11.40
CA GLY A 48 -20.10 7.69 -12.83
C GLY A 48 -19.66 9.01 -13.44
N GLY A 49 -18.91 9.76 -12.70
CA GLY A 49 -18.40 11.02 -13.24
C GLY A 49 -19.30 12.22 -13.13
N ASP A 50 -20.55 12.04 -12.68
CA ASP A 50 -21.47 13.14 -12.61
C ASP A 50 -21.57 13.59 -11.16
N VAL A 51 -20.53 14.23 -10.67
CA VAL A 51 -20.47 14.65 -9.30
C VAL A 51 -20.54 16.16 -9.22
N PRO A 52 -21.58 16.73 -8.67
CA PRO A 52 -21.74 18.17 -8.61
C PRO A 52 -20.97 18.84 -7.49
N MET A 53 -20.20 18.08 -6.73
CA MET A 53 -19.53 18.64 -5.58
C MET A 53 -18.11 19.03 -5.87
N ASP A 54 -17.54 19.79 -4.94
CA ASP A 54 -16.14 20.16 -5.02
C ASP A 54 -15.29 18.94 -4.71
N LEU A 55 -14.78 18.28 -5.73
CA LEU A 55 -13.98 17.09 -5.56
C LEU A 55 -12.69 17.35 -4.80
N SER A 56 -12.16 18.57 -4.87
CA SER A 56 -10.90 18.86 -4.17
C SER A 56 -11.08 18.81 -2.66
N MET A 57 -12.24 19.22 -2.14
CA MET A 57 -12.51 19.09 -0.72
C MET A 57 -12.64 17.64 -0.30
N LEU A 58 -13.31 16.82 -1.12
CA LEU A 58 -13.44 15.41 -0.82
C LEU A 58 -12.10 14.70 -0.85
N GLN A 59 -11.26 15.05 -1.80
CA GLN A 59 -9.92 14.47 -1.87
C GLN A 59 -9.10 14.83 -0.65
N GLN A 60 -9.19 16.09 -0.22
CA GLN A 60 -8.45 16.54 0.95
C GLN A 60 -8.91 15.79 2.21
N GLN A 61 -10.21 15.60 2.35
CA GLN A 61 -10.74 14.84 3.48
C GLN A 61 -10.28 13.40 3.45
N GLN A 62 -10.24 12.78 2.28
CA GLN A 62 -9.77 11.41 2.14
C GLN A 62 -8.30 11.29 2.51
N PHE A 63 -7.49 12.25 2.08
CA PHE A 63 -6.07 12.24 2.43
C PHE A 63 -5.87 12.45 3.94
N ASP A 64 -6.62 13.36 4.54
CA ASP A 64 -6.49 13.64 5.96
C ASP A 64 -6.87 12.41 6.79
N GLN A 65 -7.96 11.75 6.45
CA GLN A 65 -8.39 10.54 7.13
C GLN A 65 -7.41 9.40 6.94
N ALA A 66 -6.92 9.23 5.72
CA ALA A 66 -5.96 8.17 5.44
C ALA A 66 -4.64 8.42 6.15
N ARG A 67 -4.22 9.68 6.26
CA ARG A 67 -2.97 10.02 6.96
C ARG A 67 -3.06 9.67 8.44
N GLU A 68 -4.21 9.94 9.06
CA GLU A 68 -4.39 9.55 10.46
C GLU A 68 -4.42 8.04 10.62
N ARG A 69 -5.08 7.35 9.70
CA ARG A 69 -5.19 5.89 9.79
C ARG A 69 -3.85 5.20 9.56
N ILE A 70 -3.06 5.67 8.59
CA ILE A 70 -1.76 5.05 8.34
C ILE A 70 -0.80 5.34 9.49
N ALA A 71 -0.87 6.53 10.08
CA ALA A 71 -0.04 6.86 11.23
C ALA A 71 -0.39 5.98 12.43
N GLY A 72 -1.68 5.79 12.69
CA GLY A 72 -2.11 4.92 13.78
C GLY A 72 -1.70 3.47 13.56
N PHE A 73 -1.77 3.01 12.32
CA PHE A 73 -1.35 1.67 11.96
C PHE A 73 0.15 1.51 12.16
N ALA A 74 0.91 2.50 11.73
CA ALA A 74 2.38 2.45 11.80
C ALA A 74 2.92 2.55 13.23
N ASP A 75 2.14 3.08 14.16
CA ASP A 75 2.56 3.18 15.55
C ASP A 75 2.88 1.82 16.16
N SER A 76 2.30 0.76 15.64
CA SER A 76 2.55 -0.60 16.13
C SER A 76 3.87 -1.18 15.62
N TYR A 77 4.56 -0.48 14.71
CA TYR A 77 5.75 -1.03 14.07
C TYR A 77 6.93 -0.07 14.21
N PRO A 78 7.95 -0.43 14.99
CA PRO A 78 9.13 0.41 15.14
C PRO A 78 9.83 0.63 13.80
N GLY A 79 10.27 1.84 13.59
CA GLY A 79 10.99 2.18 12.36
C GLY A 79 10.10 2.71 11.24
N LEU A 80 8.78 2.73 11.43
CA LEU A 80 7.88 3.25 10.41
C LEU A 80 7.44 4.65 10.81
N GLY A 81 8.33 5.60 10.71
CA GLY A 81 8.02 7.01 10.98
C GLY A 81 7.30 7.66 9.81
N ALA A 82 7.03 8.94 9.94
CA ALA A 82 6.27 9.67 8.91
C ALA A 82 6.91 9.61 7.54
N GLU A 83 8.23 9.54 7.47
CA GLU A 83 8.92 9.48 6.19
C GLU A 83 8.73 8.16 5.48
N GLN A 84 8.37 7.12 6.22
CA GLN A 84 8.14 5.80 5.66
C GLN A 84 6.67 5.52 5.41
N GLN A 85 5.80 6.52 5.58
CA GLN A 85 4.36 6.36 5.36
C GLN A 85 3.96 7.15 4.13
N HIS A 86 3.60 6.45 3.07
CA HIS A 86 3.26 7.08 1.80
C HIS A 86 1.76 6.94 1.52
N LEU A 87 1.18 8.02 1.03
CA LEU A 87 -0.18 8.01 0.54
C LEU A 87 -0.15 8.43 -0.92
N ALA A 88 -0.93 7.77 -1.73
CA ALA A 88 -1.05 8.10 -3.14
C ALA A 88 -2.52 8.11 -3.53
N TYR A 89 -2.83 8.74 -4.64
CA TYR A 89 -4.21 8.83 -5.10
C TYR A 89 -4.22 8.38 -6.56
N GLY A 90 -4.95 7.34 -6.87
CA GLY A 90 -5.00 6.79 -8.21
C GLY A 90 -5.27 5.31 -8.24
N GLN A 91 -4.71 4.65 -9.22
CA GLN A 91 -4.87 3.21 -9.36
C GLN A 91 -3.79 2.49 -8.56
N PRO A 92 -4.14 1.51 -7.73
CA PRO A 92 -3.15 0.87 -6.87
C PRO A 92 -1.93 0.33 -7.63
N ARG A 93 -2.16 -0.37 -8.73
CA ARG A 93 -1.04 -0.92 -9.50
C ARG A 93 -0.06 0.15 -9.94
N GLN A 94 -0.59 1.21 -10.55
CA GLN A 94 0.26 2.25 -11.11
C GLN A 94 1.00 3.01 -10.02
N GLU A 95 0.32 3.34 -8.94
CA GLU A 95 0.92 4.14 -7.87
C GLU A 95 1.94 3.36 -7.06
N VAL A 96 1.67 2.09 -6.79
CA VAL A 96 2.63 1.25 -6.08
C VAL A 96 3.89 1.05 -6.92
N HIS A 97 3.72 0.79 -8.23
CA HIS A 97 4.88 0.62 -9.11
C HIS A 97 5.68 1.92 -9.22
N ARG A 98 5.00 3.05 -9.31
CA ARG A 98 5.67 4.35 -9.39
C ARG A 98 6.51 4.62 -8.14
N LEU A 99 5.92 4.41 -6.96
CA LEU A 99 6.64 4.64 -5.72
C LEU A 99 7.80 3.67 -5.55
N ALA A 100 7.61 2.43 -5.95
CA ALA A 100 8.69 1.44 -5.87
C ALA A 100 9.88 1.87 -6.72
N LYS A 101 9.61 2.39 -7.93
CA LYS A 101 10.68 2.85 -8.77
C LYS A 101 11.34 4.10 -8.22
N GLU A 102 10.55 5.05 -7.76
CA GLU A 102 11.11 6.33 -7.26
C GLU A 102 11.97 6.13 -6.01
N ASN A 103 11.65 5.14 -5.21
CA ASN A 103 12.38 4.89 -3.98
C ASN A 103 13.36 3.73 -4.09
N ASN A 104 13.61 3.27 -5.29
CA ASN A 104 14.55 2.17 -5.55
C ASN A 104 14.25 0.91 -4.73
N CYS A 105 12.96 0.58 -4.62
CA CYS A 105 12.56 -0.60 -3.88
C CYS A 105 12.87 -1.86 -4.67
N ASP A 106 13.36 -2.87 -3.99
CA ASP A 106 13.67 -4.16 -4.60
C ASP A 106 12.71 -5.26 -4.18
N LEU A 107 11.75 -4.95 -3.30
CA LEU A 107 10.67 -5.87 -2.95
C LEU A 107 9.41 -5.10 -2.66
N ILE A 108 8.29 -5.55 -3.23
CA ILE A 108 6.96 -5.07 -2.88
C ILE A 108 6.25 -6.21 -2.15
N VAL A 109 5.65 -5.93 -0.99
CA VAL A 109 4.91 -6.92 -0.22
C VAL A 109 3.44 -6.54 -0.24
N VAL A 110 2.56 -7.47 -0.55
CA VAL A 110 1.12 -7.23 -0.61
C VAL A 110 0.38 -8.34 0.10
N GLY A 111 -0.83 -8.07 0.56
CA GLY A 111 -1.68 -9.11 1.11
C GLY A 111 -2.43 -9.83 0.01
N SER A 112 -2.51 -11.13 0.09
CA SER A 112 -3.26 -11.90 -0.90
C SER A 112 -4.76 -11.91 -0.57
N HIS A 113 -5.16 -11.53 0.67
CA HIS A 113 -6.54 -11.40 1.01
C HIS A 113 -6.85 -9.93 1.03
N GLY A 114 -7.46 -9.41 0.04
CA GLY A 114 -7.80 -8.00 0.00
C GLY A 114 -9.02 -7.71 0.82
N ARG A 115 -9.36 -6.42 0.82
CA ARG A 115 -10.47 -5.97 1.55
C ARG A 115 -11.73 -6.71 1.19
N HIS A 116 -11.90 -7.09 -0.01
CA HIS A 116 -13.08 -7.70 -0.45
C HIS A 116 -13.07 -9.19 -0.27
N GLY A 117 -12.09 -9.64 0.33
CA GLY A 117 -12.02 -10.96 0.77
C GLY A 117 -12.25 -11.99 -0.17
N LEU A 118 -12.38 -11.76 -1.22
CA LEU A 118 -12.75 -12.67 -1.96
C LEU A 118 -11.85 -13.34 -2.48
N ALA A 119 -11.52 -13.89 -1.88
CA ALA A 119 -10.86 -14.87 -2.22
C ALA A 119 -10.78 -15.13 -3.53
N LEU A 120 -11.33 -14.52 -4.15
CA LEU A 120 -11.28 -14.75 -5.30
C LEU A 120 -10.06 -14.53 -5.75
N LEU A 121 -9.42 -15.24 -6.08
CA LEU A 121 -8.41 -14.95 -6.83
C LEU A 121 -7.31 -14.29 -6.27
N LEU A 122 -6.84 -14.55 -5.32
CA LEU A 122 -5.68 -14.00 -4.85
C LEU A 122 -5.85 -12.59 -4.54
N GLY A 123 -6.95 -12.08 -4.59
CA GLY A 123 -7.13 -10.71 -4.42
C GLY A 123 -6.75 -9.99 -5.68
N SER A 124 -7.59 -9.21 -6.20
CA SER A 124 -7.34 -8.50 -7.44
C SER A 124 -6.18 -7.54 -7.31
N THR A 125 -6.01 -6.90 -6.16
CA THR A 125 -4.92 -5.93 -5.97
C THR A 125 -3.57 -6.61 -6.01
N ALA A 126 -3.43 -7.76 -5.33
CA ALA A 126 -2.15 -8.48 -5.35
C ALA A 126 -1.81 -8.93 -6.77
N ASN A 127 -2.79 -9.44 -7.48
CA ASN A 127 -2.58 -9.91 -8.84
C ASN A 127 -2.21 -8.74 -9.76
N ASP A 128 -2.88 -7.61 -9.62
CA ASP A 128 -2.58 -6.45 -10.42
C ASP A 128 -1.17 -5.92 -10.14
N ILE A 129 -0.78 -5.88 -8.90
CA ILE A 129 0.56 -5.38 -8.55
C ILE A 129 1.65 -6.30 -9.07
N LEU A 130 1.40 -7.59 -9.08
CA LEU A 130 2.38 -8.54 -9.60
C LEU A 130 2.67 -8.29 -11.08
N HIS A 131 1.66 -7.96 -11.87
CA HIS A 131 1.85 -7.77 -13.28
C HIS A 131 2.62 -6.49 -13.60
N GLY A 132 3.73 -6.62 -14.27
CA GLY A 132 4.53 -5.47 -14.68
C GLY A 132 5.32 -4.82 -13.56
N ALA A 133 5.47 -5.51 -12.43
CA ALA A 133 6.18 -4.93 -11.30
C ALA A 133 7.64 -4.63 -11.63
N PRO A 134 8.18 -3.53 -11.09
CA PRO A 134 9.57 -3.17 -11.35
C PRO A 134 10.57 -3.99 -10.53
N CYS A 135 10.10 -4.82 -9.61
CA CYS A 135 10.95 -5.60 -8.71
C CYS A 135 10.21 -6.84 -8.26
N ASP A 136 10.80 -7.58 -7.33
CA ASP A 136 10.16 -8.76 -6.77
C ASP A 136 8.89 -8.40 -6.01
N VAL A 137 7.93 -9.31 -6.00
CA VAL A 137 6.67 -9.13 -5.27
C VAL A 137 6.41 -10.36 -4.43
N LEU A 138 6.11 -10.13 -3.15
CA LEU A 138 5.74 -11.20 -2.22
C LEU A 138 4.28 -11.01 -1.83
N ALA A 139 3.46 -12.01 -2.06
CA ALA A 139 2.07 -12.00 -1.62
C ALA A 139 1.97 -12.79 -0.32
N VAL A 140 1.45 -12.17 0.74
CA VAL A 140 1.35 -12.78 2.06
C VAL A 140 -0.10 -13.13 2.34
N ARG A 141 -0.36 -14.32 2.81
CA ARG A 141 -1.72 -14.76 3.15
C ARG A 141 -2.12 -14.24 4.51
#